data_c84c65fc76f26b51c30a79847c10fa0e
#
_entry.id   c84c65fc76f26b51c30a79847c10fa0e
#
_cell.length_a   1.000
_cell.length_b   1.000
_cell.length_c   1.000
_cell.angle_alpha   90.00
_cell.angle_beta   90.00
_cell.angle_gamma   90.00
#
_symmetry.space_group_name_H-M   'P 1'
#
loop_
_entity.id
_entity.type
_entity.pdbx_description
1 polymer ?
#
loop_
_entity_poly.entity_id
_entity_poly.type
_entity_poly.pdbx_seq_one_letter_code
_entity_poly.pdbx_strand_id
1 'polypeptide(L)'
;MMPSWKITPKVQEELKNNLNIHFQIIYKDILDQNEILKLINRVLDLFQNKDLGISEPNWSQKDVFLITYGDSIYEEKNNKLKTLSKFLDKYCKKQFNNLHILPFFPYSSDDGFSITDYEEVRSDLGDWKDIKSLSKNFRIMSDIVINHASIESKYFKSFIAVSYTHLRAHETSRSL
;
A
#
# COMPACT_ATOMS: atom_id res chain seq x y z
N MET A 1 -7.56 24.00 10.23
CA MET A 1 -6.71 24.12 9.04
C MET A 1 -5.46 23.32 9.32
N MET A 2 -5.27 22.15 8.69
CA MET A 2 -4.05 21.35 8.88
C MET A 2 -2.91 22.00 8.10
N PRO A 3 -1.70 22.12 8.66
CA PRO A 3 -0.58 22.67 7.92
C PRO A 3 -0.24 21.73 6.75
N SER A 4 -0.21 22.27 5.53
CA SER A 4 0.28 21.53 4.37
C SER A 4 1.77 21.25 4.55
N TRP A 5 2.14 19.99 4.61
CA TRP A 5 3.54 19.61 4.71
C TRP A 5 4.26 19.89 3.38
N LYS A 6 5.12 20.89 3.38
CA LYS A 6 6.01 21.19 2.25
C LYS A 6 7.38 20.61 2.56
N ILE A 7 7.89 19.77 1.66
CA ILE A 7 9.25 19.28 1.74
C ILE A 7 10.20 20.48 1.74
N THR A 8 10.93 20.67 2.84
CA THR A 8 11.93 21.73 2.89
C THR A 8 13.09 21.42 1.94
N PRO A 9 13.80 22.41 1.39
CA PRO A 9 14.95 22.18 0.50
C PRO A 9 15.98 21.22 1.10
N LYS A 10 16.21 21.28 2.41
CA LYS A 10 17.13 20.39 3.13
C LYS A 10 16.66 18.93 3.10
N VAL A 11 15.39 18.68 3.38
CA VAL A 11 14.78 17.33 3.34
C VAL A 11 14.76 16.79 1.92
N GLN A 12 14.53 17.66 0.93
CA GLN A 12 14.57 17.27 -0.48
C GLN A 12 15.96 16.82 -0.91
N GLU A 13 17.01 17.55 -0.49
CA GLU A 13 18.39 17.20 -0.79
C GLU A 13 18.79 15.87 -0.13
N GLU A 14 18.43 15.68 1.14
CA GLU A 14 18.67 14.44 1.87
C GLU A 14 17.95 13.25 1.22
N LEU A 15 16.68 13.41 0.83
CA LEU A 15 15.91 12.40 0.12
C LEU A 15 16.53 12.06 -1.23
N LYS A 16 16.99 13.05 -1.98
CA LYS A 16 17.66 12.87 -3.27
C LYS A 16 18.95 12.04 -3.11
N ASN A 17 19.75 12.35 -2.10
CA ASN A 17 20.98 11.64 -1.81
C ASN A 17 20.71 10.18 -1.42
N ASN A 18 19.73 9.93 -0.55
CA ASN A 18 19.34 8.58 -0.16
C ASN A 18 18.79 7.77 -1.34
N LEU A 19 17.93 8.36 -2.17
CA LEU A 19 17.42 7.70 -3.39
C LEU A 19 18.57 7.38 -4.35
N ASN A 20 19.55 8.28 -4.51
CA ASN A 20 20.70 8.04 -5.37
C ASN A 20 21.51 6.83 -4.90
N ILE A 21 21.80 6.73 -3.61
CA ILE A 21 22.52 5.59 -3.02
C ILE A 21 21.77 4.28 -3.32
N HIS A 22 20.49 4.23 -3.02
CA HIS A 22 19.69 3.02 -3.22
C HIS A 22 19.50 2.65 -4.68
N PHE A 23 19.26 3.63 -5.55
CA PHE A 23 19.09 3.35 -6.99
C PHE A 23 20.40 2.92 -7.66
N GLN A 24 21.52 3.43 -7.20
CA GLN A 24 22.83 2.94 -7.66
C GLN A 24 23.04 1.47 -7.28
N ILE A 25 22.62 1.05 -6.10
CA ILE A 25 22.74 -0.36 -5.67
C ILE A 25 21.82 -1.25 -6.51
N ILE A 26 20.55 -0.82 -6.73
CA ILE A 26 19.52 -1.62 -7.41
C ILE A 26 19.78 -1.72 -8.91
N TYR A 27 20.19 -0.60 -9.56
CA TYR A 27 20.26 -0.48 -11.00
C TYR A 27 21.70 -0.39 -11.55
N LYS A 28 22.70 -0.71 -10.73
CA LYS A 28 24.14 -0.57 -11.02
C LYS A 28 24.55 -1.08 -12.39
N ASP A 29 23.99 -2.22 -12.81
CA ASP A 29 24.37 -2.89 -14.06
C ASP A 29 23.29 -2.74 -15.16
N ILE A 30 22.25 -1.95 -14.91
CA ILE A 30 21.07 -1.81 -15.81
C ILE A 30 20.96 -0.40 -16.37
N LEU A 31 21.19 0.63 -15.53
CA LEU A 31 21.01 2.04 -15.88
C LEU A 31 22.30 2.82 -15.69
N ASP A 32 22.55 3.80 -16.57
CA ASP A 32 23.61 4.77 -16.37
C ASP A 32 23.25 5.83 -15.32
N GLN A 33 24.25 6.62 -14.93
CA GLN A 33 24.09 7.67 -13.92
C GLN A 33 23.02 8.73 -14.29
N ASN A 34 22.90 9.07 -15.56
CA ASN A 34 21.93 10.05 -16.04
C ASN A 34 20.51 9.50 -15.99
N GLU A 35 20.33 8.22 -16.28
CA GLU A 35 19.06 7.51 -16.20
C GLU A 35 18.59 7.40 -14.74
N ILE A 36 19.50 7.08 -13.83
CA ILE A 36 19.24 7.07 -12.38
C ILE A 36 18.79 8.46 -11.91
N LEU A 37 19.48 9.52 -12.31
CA LEU A 37 19.10 10.89 -11.96
C LEU A 37 17.73 11.29 -12.50
N LYS A 38 17.39 10.86 -13.74
CA LYS A 38 16.04 11.08 -14.30
C LYS A 38 14.96 10.37 -13.50
N LEU A 39 15.22 9.12 -13.07
CA LEU A 39 14.31 8.38 -12.20
C LEU A 39 14.10 9.07 -10.85
N ILE A 40 15.18 9.51 -10.20
CA ILE A 40 15.11 10.25 -8.94
C ILE A 40 14.27 11.51 -9.08
N ASN A 41 14.53 12.31 -10.10
CA ASN A 41 13.76 13.53 -10.35
C ASN A 41 12.27 13.21 -10.59
N ARG A 42 11.96 12.18 -11.36
CA ARG A 42 10.56 11.74 -11.58
C ARG A 42 9.87 11.33 -10.28
N VAL A 43 10.56 10.62 -9.39
CA VAL A 43 10.02 10.27 -8.07
C VAL A 43 9.77 11.52 -7.24
N LEU A 44 10.73 12.44 -7.18
CA LEU A 44 10.60 13.70 -6.43
C LEU A 44 9.45 14.55 -6.98
N ASP A 45 9.28 14.67 -8.28
CA ASP A 45 8.19 15.42 -8.92
C ASP A 45 6.80 14.83 -8.59
N LEU A 46 6.69 13.52 -8.47
CA LEU A 46 5.45 12.86 -8.06
C LEU A 46 5.03 13.25 -6.63
N PHE A 47 5.99 13.56 -5.76
CA PHE A 47 5.72 13.94 -4.38
C PHE A 47 5.56 15.45 -4.19
N GLN A 48 6.27 16.28 -4.96
CA GLN A 48 6.21 17.75 -4.82
C GLN A 48 4.82 18.34 -5.12
N ASN A 49 4.05 17.70 -5.99
CA ASN A 49 2.76 18.19 -6.46
C ASN A 49 1.55 17.55 -5.76
N LYS A 50 1.76 16.67 -4.79
CA LYS A 50 0.69 16.05 -4.02
C LYS A 50 0.68 16.59 -2.60
N ASP A 51 -0.45 17.17 -2.21
CA ASP A 51 -0.77 17.32 -0.79
C ASP A 51 -1.06 15.90 -0.25
N LEU A 52 -0.04 15.30 0.33
CA LEU A 52 -0.14 13.93 0.88
C LEU A 52 -0.94 13.90 2.18
N GLY A 53 -1.39 15.05 2.68
CA GLY A 53 -2.12 15.13 3.95
C GLY A 53 -1.31 14.61 5.15
N ILE A 54 0.00 14.45 4.97
CA ILE A 54 0.90 13.95 6.01
C ILE A 54 1.20 15.12 6.94
N SER A 55 0.60 15.10 8.12
CA SER A 55 1.07 15.92 9.24
C SER A 55 2.42 15.40 9.72
N GLU A 56 3.25 16.30 10.28
CA GLU A 56 4.54 15.95 10.90
C GLU A 56 4.47 14.60 11.62
N PRO A 57 5.41 13.67 11.39
CA PRO A 57 5.43 12.36 12.02
C PRO A 57 5.85 12.46 13.48
N ASN A 58 5.09 13.17 14.27
CA ASN A 58 5.30 13.28 15.71
C ASN A 58 4.63 12.07 16.38
N TRP A 59 5.37 10.98 16.48
CA TRP A 59 4.99 9.83 17.30
C TRP A 59 5.05 10.20 18.77
N SER A 60 4.02 9.86 19.51
CA SER A 60 3.93 10.10 20.95
C SER A 60 3.36 8.85 21.65
N GLN A 61 3.47 8.82 22.94
CA GLN A 61 2.82 7.78 23.76
C GLN A 61 1.28 7.73 23.63
N LYS A 62 0.69 8.70 22.94
CA LYS A 62 -0.75 8.72 22.61
C LYS A 62 -1.07 7.98 21.30
N ASP A 63 -0.04 7.59 20.54
CA ASP A 63 -0.20 6.86 19.31
C ASP A 63 -0.30 5.37 19.60
N VAL A 64 -1.53 4.93 19.85
CA VAL A 64 -1.86 3.54 20.19
C VAL A 64 -2.51 2.89 18.98
N PHE A 65 -2.02 1.70 18.63
CA PHE A 65 -2.54 0.89 17.52
C PHE A 65 -3.44 -0.22 18.05
N LEU A 66 -4.61 -0.36 17.43
CA LEU A 66 -5.38 -1.60 17.46
C LEU A 66 -5.09 -2.37 16.19
N ILE A 67 -4.73 -3.66 16.32
CA ILE A 67 -4.58 -4.61 15.23
C ILE A 67 -5.76 -5.55 15.27
N THR A 68 -6.48 -5.71 14.15
CA THR A 68 -7.68 -6.56 14.08
C THR A 68 -7.95 -7.01 12.65
N TYR A 69 -8.66 -8.13 12.51
CA TYR A 69 -9.29 -8.47 11.23
C TYR A 69 -10.58 -7.67 11.04
N GLY A 70 -10.98 -7.46 9.80
CA GLY A 70 -12.22 -6.77 9.45
C GLY A 70 -13.50 -7.50 9.93
N ASP A 71 -13.41 -8.79 10.23
CA ASP A 71 -14.49 -9.68 10.68
C ASP A 71 -14.34 -10.15 12.13
N SER A 72 -13.45 -9.56 12.91
CA SER A 72 -13.32 -9.90 14.35
C SER A 72 -14.60 -9.65 15.15
N ILE A 73 -15.47 -8.77 14.65
CA ILE A 73 -16.78 -8.49 15.22
C ILE A 73 -17.79 -8.47 14.07
N TYR A 74 -18.88 -9.21 14.21
CA TYR A 74 -19.91 -9.28 13.20
C TYR A 74 -21.33 -9.26 13.78
N GLU A 75 -22.26 -8.81 12.96
CA GLU A 75 -23.70 -8.91 13.17
C GLU A 75 -24.30 -9.52 11.89
N GLU A 76 -25.27 -10.43 12.03
CA GLU A 76 -25.85 -11.17 10.90
C GLU A 76 -26.45 -10.27 9.78
N LYS A 77 -26.94 -9.09 10.12
CA LYS A 77 -27.66 -8.18 9.20
C LYS A 77 -26.79 -7.04 8.63
N ASN A 78 -25.55 -6.91 9.06
CA ASN A 78 -24.67 -5.82 8.62
C ASN A 78 -23.40 -6.38 7.97
N ASN A 79 -22.79 -5.59 7.08
CA ASN A 79 -21.45 -5.95 6.66
C ASN A 79 -20.47 -5.80 7.83
N LYS A 80 -19.41 -6.58 7.80
CA LYS A 80 -18.50 -6.76 8.94
C LYS A 80 -17.72 -5.48 9.26
N LEU A 81 -17.23 -4.75 8.23
CA LEU A 81 -16.54 -3.47 8.41
C LEU A 81 -17.45 -2.39 9.02
N LYS A 82 -18.75 -2.38 8.66
CA LYS A 82 -19.71 -1.48 9.32
C LYS A 82 -19.91 -1.82 10.78
N THR A 83 -20.00 -3.10 11.11
CA THR A 83 -20.13 -3.56 12.49
C THR A 83 -18.90 -3.20 13.29
N LEU A 84 -17.70 -3.45 12.73
CA LEU A 84 -16.43 -3.06 13.35
C LEU A 84 -16.39 -1.53 13.59
N SER A 85 -16.76 -0.73 12.58
CA SER A 85 -16.78 0.74 12.70
C SER A 85 -17.69 1.20 13.85
N LYS A 86 -18.92 0.68 13.92
CA LYS A 86 -19.86 1.02 15.00
C LYS A 86 -19.32 0.65 16.38
N PHE A 87 -18.71 -0.53 16.49
CA PHE A 87 -18.12 -0.98 17.75
C PHE A 87 -16.97 -0.07 18.18
N LEU A 88 -16.04 0.20 17.27
CA LEU A 88 -14.88 1.04 17.56
C LEU A 88 -15.29 2.47 17.91
N ASP A 89 -16.25 3.05 17.20
CA ASP A 89 -16.76 4.39 17.47
C ASP A 89 -17.40 4.47 18.86
N LYS A 90 -18.13 3.45 19.26
CA LYS A 90 -18.86 3.43 20.52
C LYS A 90 -17.96 3.18 21.73
N TYR A 91 -17.01 2.25 21.61
CA TYR A 91 -16.27 1.72 22.76
C TYR A 91 -14.79 2.08 22.78
N CYS A 92 -14.20 2.43 21.64
CA CYS A 92 -12.75 2.45 21.48
C CYS A 92 -12.17 3.79 21.00
N LYS A 93 -13.00 4.74 20.62
CA LYS A 93 -12.57 6.02 20.00
C LYS A 93 -11.61 6.85 20.86
N LYS A 94 -11.59 6.65 22.17
CA LYS A 94 -10.71 7.37 23.11
C LYS A 94 -9.46 6.58 23.48
N GLN A 95 -9.39 5.30 23.15
CA GLN A 95 -8.34 4.38 23.57
C GLN A 95 -7.25 4.26 22.55
N PHE A 96 -7.59 4.28 21.24
CA PHE A 96 -6.62 4.24 20.15
C PHE A 96 -6.96 5.27 19.07
N ASN A 97 -5.94 5.69 18.37
CA ASN A 97 -6.03 6.63 17.26
C ASN A 97 -5.55 6.02 15.94
N ASN A 98 -4.96 4.82 15.98
CA ASN A 98 -4.49 4.09 14.81
C ASN A 98 -5.17 2.71 14.75
N LEU A 99 -5.54 2.29 13.56
CA LEU A 99 -6.20 1.02 13.30
C LEU A 99 -5.47 0.28 12.17
N HIS A 100 -4.80 -0.81 12.52
CA HIS A 100 -4.25 -1.75 11.57
C HIS A 100 -5.29 -2.83 11.28
N ILE A 101 -5.87 -2.78 10.10
CA ILE A 101 -6.78 -3.82 9.62
C ILE A 101 -5.92 -4.80 8.83
N LEU A 102 -5.80 -6.04 9.36
CA LEU A 102 -5.13 -7.14 8.69
C LEU A 102 -5.78 -7.40 7.31
N PRO A 103 -5.12 -8.10 6.37
CA PRO A 103 -5.49 -8.03 4.97
C PRO A 103 -6.98 -8.16 4.72
N PHE A 104 -7.59 -7.11 4.21
CA PHE A 104 -9.02 -7.02 3.90
C PHE A 104 -9.29 -7.10 2.40
N PHE A 105 -8.28 -7.42 1.62
CA PHE A 105 -8.33 -7.61 0.18
C PHE A 105 -8.83 -9.02 -0.19
N PRO A 106 -9.33 -9.26 -1.41
CA PRO A 106 -9.55 -10.61 -1.91
C PRO A 106 -8.26 -11.44 -1.89
N TYR A 107 -8.37 -12.68 -1.46
CA TYR A 107 -7.23 -13.58 -1.29
C TYR A 107 -7.60 -15.02 -1.70
N SER A 108 -6.60 -15.85 -1.98
CA SER A 108 -6.78 -17.27 -2.28
C SER A 108 -6.50 -18.21 -1.10
N SER A 109 -5.63 -17.77 -0.18
CA SER A 109 -5.18 -18.60 0.96
C SER A 109 -4.43 -17.75 2.00
N ASP A 110 -3.85 -18.40 3.01
CA ASP A 110 -2.94 -17.82 3.99
C ASP A 110 -3.60 -16.72 4.85
N ASP A 111 -4.83 -16.97 5.31
CA ASP A 111 -5.60 -16.08 6.20
C ASP A 111 -5.66 -14.61 5.75
N GLY A 112 -5.69 -14.42 4.42
CA GLY A 112 -5.73 -13.10 3.80
C GLY A 112 -4.41 -12.62 3.20
N PHE A 113 -3.28 -13.24 3.49
CA PHE A 113 -1.97 -12.77 3.04
C PHE A 113 -1.62 -13.21 1.60
N SER A 114 -2.32 -14.20 1.03
CA SER A 114 -2.19 -14.57 -0.38
C SER A 114 -3.13 -13.74 -1.26
N ILE A 115 -2.83 -12.43 -1.38
CA ILE A 115 -3.70 -11.43 -1.99
C ILE A 115 -3.81 -11.63 -3.49
N THR A 116 -5.04 -11.57 -4.01
CA THR A 116 -5.33 -11.69 -5.45
C THR A 116 -5.55 -10.34 -6.11
N ASP A 117 -6.08 -9.36 -5.39
CA ASP A 117 -6.32 -8.01 -5.89
C ASP A 117 -6.22 -6.97 -4.78
N TYR A 118 -5.41 -5.92 -4.99
CA TYR A 118 -5.28 -4.79 -4.06
C TYR A 118 -6.27 -3.64 -4.34
N GLU A 119 -7.01 -3.69 -5.43
CA GLU A 119 -7.94 -2.64 -5.82
C GLU A 119 -9.34 -2.84 -5.25
N GLU A 120 -9.60 -4.03 -4.71
CA GLU A 120 -10.91 -4.40 -4.16
C GLU A 120 -10.83 -4.70 -2.66
N VAL A 121 -11.93 -4.47 -1.96
CA VAL A 121 -12.15 -4.97 -0.61
C VAL A 121 -12.89 -6.31 -0.72
N ARG A 122 -12.52 -7.29 0.08
CA ARG A 122 -13.20 -8.60 0.14
C ARG A 122 -14.70 -8.38 0.37
N SER A 123 -15.52 -8.88 -0.55
CA SER A 123 -16.95 -8.55 -0.65
C SER A 123 -17.78 -8.91 0.59
N ASP A 124 -17.36 -9.94 1.34
CA ASP A 124 -18.02 -10.33 2.60
C ASP A 124 -17.69 -9.40 3.78
N LEU A 125 -16.65 -8.57 3.67
CA LEU A 125 -16.30 -7.55 4.66
C LEU A 125 -17.04 -6.24 4.43
N GLY A 126 -17.13 -5.80 3.17
CA GLY A 126 -17.69 -4.51 2.79
C GLY A 126 -17.06 -3.94 1.54
N ASP A 127 -16.87 -2.62 1.51
CA ASP A 127 -16.29 -1.90 0.38
C ASP A 127 -15.33 -0.77 0.83
N TRP A 128 -14.72 -0.07 -0.15
CA TRP A 128 -13.84 1.08 0.11
C TRP A 128 -14.53 2.24 0.85
N LYS A 129 -15.87 2.36 0.78
CA LYS A 129 -16.61 3.39 1.52
C LYS A 129 -16.60 3.08 3.01
N ASP A 130 -16.62 1.80 3.37
CA ASP A 130 -16.54 1.36 4.77
C ASP A 130 -15.13 1.64 5.34
N ILE A 131 -14.06 1.35 4.58
CA ILE A 131 -12.68 1.73 4.95
C ILE A 131 -12.56 3.25 5.09
N LYS A 132 -13.09 4.02 4.14
CA LYS A 132 -13.12 5.48 4.20
C LYS A 132 -13.94 6.00 5.40
N SER A 133 -14.96 5.29 5.82
CA SER A 133 -15.72 5.65 7.03
C SER A 133 -14.88 5.47 8.29
N LEU A 134 -14.15 4.36 8.41
CA LEU A 134 -13.19 4.12 9.50
C LEU A 134 -12.09 5.18 9.55
N SER A 135 -11.59 5.61 8.40
CA SER A 135 -10.50 6.62 8.31
C SER A 135 -10.90 8.01 8.79
N LYS A 136 -12.18 8.29 9.02
CA LYS A 136 -12.63 9.55 9.62
C LYS A 136 -12.26 9.68 11.09
N ASN A 137 -12.15 8.56 11.80
CA ASN A 137 -11.92 8.51 13.24
C ASN A 137 -10.58 7.90 13.62
N PHE A 138 -9.97 7.10 12.73
CA PHE A 138 -8.73 6.38 12.97
C PHE A 138 -7.76 6.58 11.80
N ARG A 139 -6.47 6.64 12.08
CA ARG A 139 -5.43 6.51 11.05
C ARG A 139 -5.35 5.03 10.65
N ILE A 140 -5.69 4.73 9.40
CA ILE A 140 -5.74 3.36 8.91
C ILE A 140 -4.35 2.91 8.46
N MET A 141 -3.97 1.72 8.88
CA MET A 141 -2.82 0.97 8.40
C MET A 141 -3.34 -0.32 7.74
N SER A 142 -2.79 -0.66 6.60
CA SER A 142 -3.04 -1.92 5.89
C SER A 142 -1.73 -2.59 5.50
N ASP A 143 -1.77 -3.90 5.30
CA ASP A 143 -0.63 -4.66 4.84
C ASP A 143 -0.43 -4.48 3.34
N ILE A 144 0.84 -4.39 2.92
CA ILE A 144 1.27 -4.55 1.54
C ILE A 144 2.17 -5.77 1.49
N VAL A 145 1.67 -6.88 0.98
CA VAL A 145 2.42 -8.13 0.85
C VAL A 145 3.21 -8.08 -0.45
N ILE A 146 4.52 -7.86 -0.36
CA ILE A 146 5.43 -7.74 -1.50
C ILE A 146 6.44 -8.88 -1.62
N ASN A 147 6.56 -9.72 -0.60
CA ASN A 147 7.48 -10.85 -0.54
C ASN A 147 6.95 -12.09 -1.28
N HIS A 148 5.65 -12.16 -1.49
CA HIS A 148 5.00 -13.21 -2.29
C HIS A 148 3.70 -12.67 -2.90
N ALA A 149 3.12 -13.41 -3.84
CA ALA A 149 1.84 -13.10 -4.47
C ALA A 149 1.05 -14.38 -4.70
N SER A 150 -0.27 -14.28 -4.67
CA SER A 150 -1.13 -15.39 -5.10
C SER A 150 -0.90 -15.70 -6.59
N ILE A 151 -0.82 -16.98 -6.92
CA ILE A 151 -0.82 -17.44 -8.33
C ILE A 151 -2.14 -17.09 -9.05
N GLU A 152 -3.19 -16.83 -8.29
CA GLU A 152 -4.49 -16.41 -8.83
C GLU A 152 -4.57 -14.89 -9.04
N SER A 153 -3.58 -14.12 -8.57
CA SER A 153 -3.59 -12.68 -8.71
C SER A 153 -3.55 -12.24 -10.18
N LYS A 154 -4.27 -11.18 -10.51
CA LYS A 154 -4.24 -10.58 -11.85
C LYS A 154 -2.83 -10.12 -12.24
N TYR A 155 -2.04 -9.69 -11.26
CA TYR A 155 -0.65 -9.23 -11.46
C TYR A 155 0.25 -10.39 -11.88
N PHE A 156 0.18 -11.52 -11.17
CA PHE A 156 0.95 -12.71 -11.50
C PHE A 156 0.56 -13.30 -12.86
N LYS A 157 -0.75 -13.39 -13.13
CA LYS A 157 -1.26 -13.86 -14.44
C LYS A 157 -0.78 -12.98 -15.58
N SER A 158 -0.79 -11.65 -15.40
CA SER A 158 -0.27 -10.71 -16.38
C SER A 158 1.24 -10.86 -16.57
N PHE A 159 2.00 -11.03 -15.48
CA PHE A 159 3.44 -11.27 -15.55
C PHE A 159 3.78 -12.54 -16.37
N ILE A 160 3.11 -13.65 -16.07
CA ILE A 160 3.31 -14.91 -16.80
C ILE A 160 2.94 -14.74 -18.27
N ALA A 161 1.83 -14.10 -18.61
CA ALA A 161 1.42 -13.86 -19.98
C ALA A 161 2.46 -13.07 -20.79
N VAL A 162 3.05 -12.02 -20.20
CA VAL A 162 4.12 -11.23 -20.82
C VAL A 162 5.40 -12.05 -20.97
N SER A 163 5.80 -12.80 -19.94
CA SER A 163 7.00 -13.64 -19.96
C SER A 163 6.91 -14.73 -21.05
N TYR A 164 5.76 -15.37 -21.21
CA TYR A 164 5.53 -16.34 -22.28
C TYR A 164 5.63 -15.71 -23.68
N THR A 165 5.19 -14.48 -23.84
CA THR A 165 5.27 -13.77 -25.13
C THR A 165 6.74 -13.49 -25.52
N HIS A 166 7.55 -13.08 -24.55
CA HIS A 166 8.99 -12.86 -24.78
C HIS A 166 9.76 -14.15 -25.05
N LEU A 167 9.46 -15.24 -24.35
CA LEU A 167 10.07 -16.54 -24.59
C LEU A 167 9.76 -17.07 -26.01
N ARG A 168 8.51 -16.98 -26.46
CA ARG A 168 8.12 -17.35 -27.84
C ARG A 168 8.80 -16.48 -28.89
N ALA A 169 8.96 -15.19 -28.67
CA ALA A 169 9.66 -14.30 -29.60
C ALA A 169 11.16 -14.68 -29.76
N HIS A 170 11.80 -15.17 -28.70
CA HIS A 170 13.16 -15.67 -28.74
C HIS A 170 13.30 -17.05 -29.41
N GLU A 171 12.31 -17.94 -29.31
CA GLU A 171 12.32 -19.22 -30.00
C GLU A 171 12.13 -19.08 -31.52
N THR A 172 11.26 -18.18 -31.94
CA THR A 172 11.04 -17.92 -33.40
C THR A 172 12.21 -17.23 -34.05
N SER A 173 13.07 -16.53 -33.35
CA SER A 173 14.28 -15.89 -33.89
C SER A 173 15.48 -16.85 -34.01
N ARG A 174 15.41 -18.09 -33.46
CA ARG A 174 16.44 -19.12 -33.57
C ARG A 174 16.17 -20.15 -34.67
N SER A 175 15.02 -20.09 -35.34
CA SER A 175 14.59 -21.02 -36.36
C SER A 175 14.60 -20.43 -37.79
N LEU A 176 15.37 -19.38 -38.03
CA LEU A 176 15.75 -18.82 -39.32
C LEU A 176 17.29 -18.72 -39.41
#